data_c927fb38d8c3321ff2973c63c8036dd3
#
_entry.id   c927fb38d8c3321ff2973c63c8036dd3
#
_cell.length_a   1.000
_cell.length_b   1.000
_cell.length_c   1.000
_cell.angle_alpha   90.00
_cell.angle_beta   90.00
_cell.angle_gamma   90.00
#
_symmetry.space_group_name_H-M   'P 1'
#
loop_
_entity.id
_entity.type
_entity.pdbx_description
1 polymer ?
#
loop_
_entity_poly.entity_id
_entity_poly.type
_entity_poly.pdbx_seq_one_letter_code
_entity_poly.pdbx_strand_id
1 'polypeptide(L)'
;MGHYKKEWGKRREAKRSRGERMGIRFVVLVNKQGQTRLAQYYCDHMTVSERRALEAEIVRKCLARTDHQCSFVEHRNYKIVYRRYASLFFLVGVDNDENELAILEFIHLLVETLDRHFGNVCELDIMLHLEKAHFILEEMVMNGCIVETNKSSILAPIQLMDKAS
;
A
#
# COMPACT_ATOMS: atom_id res chain seq x y z
N MET A 1 22.99 -7.49 -12.13
CA MET A 1 21.97 -6.44 -12.03
C MET A 1 21.12 -6.24 -13.28
N GLY A 2 21.68 -6.22 -14.47
CA GLY A 2 20.91 -5.98 -15.72
C GLY A 2 19.88 -7.08 -16.06
N HIS A 3 20.21 -8.33 -15.80
CA HIS A 3 19.32 -9.47 -16.10
C HIS A 3 18.10 -9.49 -15.18
N TYR A 4 18.31 -9.18 -13.91
CA TYR A 4 17.23 -9.10 -12.90
C TYR A 4 16.22 -8.00 -13.19
N LYS A 5 16.68 -6.82 -13.60
CA LYS A 5 15.80 -5.71 -14.01
C LYS A 5 14.97 -6.05 -15.26
N LYS A 6 15.53 -6.82 -16.21
CA LYS A 6 14.80 -7.26 -17.41
C LYS A 6 13.73 -8.30 -17.09
N GLU A 7 14.01 -9.26 -16.23
CA GLU A 7 13.00 -10.25 -15.80
C GLU A 7 11.90 -9.61 -14.98
N TRP A 8 12.25 -8.69 -14.10
CA TRP A 8 11.29 -7.93 -13.32
C TRP A 8 10.36 -7.08 -14.21
N GLY A 9 10.92 -6.43 -15.23
CA GLY A 9 10.14 -5.69 -16.23
C GLY A 9 9.13 -6.58 -16.96
N LYS A 10 9.55 -7.79 -17.42
CA LYS A 10 8.66 -8.76 -18.07
C LYS A 10 7.56 -9.26 -17.14
N ARG A 11 7.88 -9.49 -15.86
CA ARG A 11 6.88 -9.88 -14.84
C ARG A 11 5.86 -8.77 -14.62
N ARG A 12 6.29 -7.51 -14.59
CA ARG A 12 5.39 -6.35 -14.47
C ARG A 12 4.43 -6.27 -15.66
N GLU A 13 4.92 -6.44 -16.87
CA GLU A 13 4.08 -6.44 -18.08
C GLU A 13 3.06 -7.59 -18.07
N ALA A 14 3.47 -8.80 -17.69
CA ALA A 14 2.59 -9.95 -17.56
C ALA A 14 1.52 -9.77 -16.47
N LYS A 15 1.86 -9.15 -15.35
CA LYS A 15 0.91 -8.82 -14.27
C LYS A 15 -0.08 -7.74 -14.71
N ARG A 16 0.38 -6.75 -15.46
CA ARG A 16 -0.47 -5.67 -15.98
C ARG A 16 -1.60 -6.16 -16.86
N SER A 17 -1.40 -7.27 -17.57
CA SER A 17 -2.42 -7.87 -18.43
C SER A 17 -3.47 -8.69 -17.68
N ARG A 18 -3.22 -9.05 -16.42
CA ARG A 18 -4.07 -9.92 -15.60
C ARG A 18 -4.84 -9.20 -14.49
N GLY A 19 -4.56 -7.92 -14.23
CA GLY A 19 -5.15 -7.21 -13.12
C GLY A 19 -6.59 -6.80 -13.34
N GLU A 20 -7.46 -7.14 -12.42
CA GLU A 20 -8.75 -6.47 -12.30
C GLU A 20 -8.50 -5.01 -11.94
N ARG A 21 -9.14 -4.09 -12.66
CA ARG A 21 -9.07 -2.66 -12.32
C ARG A 21 -9.83 -2.42 -11.03
N MET A 22 -9.11 -2.28 -9.93
CA MET A 22 -9.60 -1.64 -8.73
C MET A 22 -9.11 -0.20 -8.74
N GLY A 23 -9.98 0.76 -8.56
CA GLY A 23 -9.65 2.19 -8.61
C GLY A 23 -8.90 2.67 -7.37
N ILE A 24 -7.74 2.05 -7.06
CA ILE A 24 -6.85 2.49 -5.99
C ILE A 24 -6.13 3.75 -6.44
N ARG A 25 -6.30 4.83 -5.71
CA ARG A 25 -5.67 6.12 -5.99
C ARG A 25 -4.36 6.29 -5.25
N PHE A 26 -4.30 5.84 -4.01
CA PHE A 26 -3.09 5.89 -3.20
C PHE A 26 -3.11 4.88 -2.06
N VAL A 27 -1.93 4.55 -1.57
CA VAL A 27 -1.71 3.78 -0.34
C VAL A 27 -0.77 4.58 0.55
N VAL A 28 -1.16 4.83 1.78
CA VAL A 28 -0.38 5.61 2.75
C VAL A 28 -0.33 4.86 4.08
N LEU A 29 0.86 4.75 4.64
CA LEU A 29 1.10 4.22 5.97
C LEU A 29 1.54 5.35 6.89
N VAL A 30 0.85 5.52 8.01
CA VAL A 30 1.14 6.55 9.00
C VAL A 30 1.26 5.96 10.40
N ASN A 31 2.03 6.61 11.26
CA ASN A 31 2.11 6.25 12.67
C ASN A 31 0.97 6.89 13.48
N LYS A 32 0.95 6.64 14.78
CA LYS A 32 -0.07 7.20 15.69
C LYS A 32 -0.05 8.73 15.78
N GLN A 33 1.10 9.36 15.52
CA GLN A 33 1.24 10.81 15.53
C GLN A 33 0.85 11.44 14.18
N GLY A 34 0.45 10.63 13.21
CA GLY A 34 0.07 11.11 11.88
C GLY A 34 1.24 11.35 10.93
N GLN A 35 2.43 10.87 11.27
CA GLN A 35 3.59 10.98 10.39
C GLN A 35 3.56 9.91 9.32
N THR A 36 3.64 10.30 8.05
CA THR A 36 3.69 9.39 6.91
C THR A 36 5.02 8.64 6.90
N ARG A 37 4.94 7.30 6.87
CA ARG A 37 6.12 6.41 6.79
C ARG A 37 6.30 5.80 5.40
N LEU A 38 5.21 5.61 4.68
CA LEU A 38 5.22 5.16 3.29
C LEU A 38 4.04 5.80 2.59
N ALA A 39 4.24 6.28 1.37
CA ALA A 39 3.18 6.79 0.52
C ALA A 39 3.44 6.40 -0.94
N GLN A 40 2.44 5.84 -1.59
CA GLN A 40 2.46 5.51 -3.00
C GLN A 40 1.18 6.04 -3.65
N TYR A 41 1.34 6.86 -4.68
CA TYR A 41 0.24 7.47 -5.43
C TYR A 41 0.16 6.85 -6.83
N TYR A 42 -1.05 6.50 -7.23
CA TYR A 42 -1.36 5.93 -8.56
C TYR A 42 -2.16 6.88 -9.43
N CYS A 43 -2.61 8.00 -8.86
CA CYS A 43 -3.26 9.08 -9.61
C CYS A 43 -2.22 10.08 -10.12
N ASP A 44 -2.41 10.53 -11.36
CA ASP A 44 -1.50 11.47 -12.01
C ASP A 44 -1.70 12.92 -11.50
N HIS A 45 -0.63 13.70 -11.60
CA HIS A 45 -0.64 15.16 -11.54
C HIS A 45 -0.85 15.82 -10.17
N MET A 46 -0.49 15.18 -9.07
CA MET A 46 -0.42 15.86 -7.77
C MET A 46 1.00 16.34 -7.47
N THR A 47 1.13 17.60 -7.13
CA THR A 47 2.39 18.15 -6.63
C THR A 47 2.74 17.62 -5.23
N VAL A 48 3.98 17.74 -4.80
CA VAL A 48 4.41 17.33 -3.47
C VAL A 48 3.63 18.07 -2.37
N SER A 49 3.36 19.35 -2.55
CA SER A 49 2.58 20.14 -1.59
C SER A 49 1.11 19.70 -1.52
N GLU A 50 0.50 19.36 -2.66
CA GLU A 50 -0.86 18.82 -2.70
C GLU A 50 -0.95 17.45 -2.02
N ARG A 51 0.03 16.58 -2.23
CA ARG A 51 0.10 15.29 -1.55
C ARG A 51 0.22 15.44 -0.03
N ARG A 52 1.08 16.34 0.44
CA ARG A 52 1.23 16.64 1.88
C ARG A 52 -0.03 17.20 2.49
N ALA A 53 -0.72 18.11 1.81
CA ALA A 53 -1.98 18.66 2.26
C ALA A 53 -3.07 17.58 2.35
N LEU A 54 -3.15 16.72 1.34
CA LEU A 54 -4.06 15.58 1.31
C LEU A 54 -3.79 14.62 2.47
N GLU A 55 -2.55 14.21 2.66
CA GLU A 55 -2.14 13.32 3.75
C GLU A 55 -2.51 13.90 5.12
N ALA A 56 -2.24 15.17 5.36
CA ALA A 56 -2.59 15.83 6.61
C ALA A 56 -4.11 15.84 6.85
N GLU A 57 -4.91 16.06 5.82
CA GLU A 57 -6.36 16.09 5.91
C GLU A 57 -6.97 14.71 6.18
N ILE A 58 -6.56 13.68 5.42
CA ILE A 58 -7.08 12.32 5.58
C ILE A 58 -6.64 11.69 6.90
N VAL A 59 -5.40 11.92 7.30
CA VAL A 59 -4.86 11.44 8.58
C VAL A 59 -5.66 12.04 9.74
N ARG A 60 -5.89 13.33 9.73
CA ARG A 60 -6.71 14.01 10.75
C ARG A 60 -8.11 13.40 10.84
N LYS A 61 -8.76 13.14 9.71
CA LYS A 61 -10.09 12.51 9.68
C LYS A 61 -10.08 11.08 10.23
N CYS A 62 -9.11 10.27 9.83
CA CYS A 62 -9.04 8.87 10.22
C CYS A 62 -8.60 8.67 11.67
N LEU A 63 -7.59 9.40 12.15
CA LEU A 63 -7.07 9.26 13.51
C LEU A 63 -8.03 9.80 14.57
N ALA A 64 -8.92 10.73 14.23
CA ALA A 64 -9.95 11.24 15.13
C ALA A 64 -11.09 10.25 15.37
N ARG A 65 -11.18 9.18 14.62
CA ARG A 65 -12.28 8.21 14.71
C ARG A 65 -12.00 7.16 15.80
N THR A 66 -13.08 6.69 16.43
CA THR A 66 -13.00 5.60 17.41
C THR A 66 -13.03 4.23 16.72
N ASP A 67 -12.57 3.20 17.44
CA ASP A 67 -12.57 1.82 16.95
C ASP A 67 -13.96 1.27 16.60
N HIS A 68 -15.02 1.89 17.13
CA HIS A 68 -16.41 1.52 16.86
C HIS A 68 -17.00 2.13 15.59
N GLN A 69 -16.30 3.06 14.96
CA GLN A 69 -16.75 3.70 13.71
C GLN A 69 -16.35 2.87 12.50
N CYS A 70 -17.05 3.06 11.38
CA CYS A 70 -16.75 2.37 10.12
C CYS A 70 -15.30 2.58 9.70
N SER A 71 -14.70 1.55 9.10
CA SER A 71 -13.31 1.56 8.60
C SER A 71 -13.14 2.33 7.30
N PHE A 72 -14.08 3.19 6.93
CA PHE A 72 -13.97 4.03 5.76
C PHE A 72 -14.55 5.42 6.01
N VAL A 73 -14.01 6.40 5.29
CA VAL A 73 -14.36 7.81 5.36
C VAL A 73 -14.51 8.36 3.95
N GLU A 74 -15.59 9.06 3.69
CA GLU A 74 -15.75 9.79 2.44
C GLU A 74 -14.89 11.06 2.46
N HIS A 75 -14.20 11.30 1.35
CA HIS A 75 -13.36 12.47 1.18
C HIS A 75 -13.48 13.01 -0.25
N ARG A 76 -14.13 14.16 -0.43
CA ARG A 76 -14.39 14.76 -1.74
C ARG A 76 -15.14 13.77 -2.65
N ASN A 77 -14.54 13.38 -3.78
CA ASN A 77 -15.14 12.47 -4.77
C ASN A 77 -14.58 11.04 -4.71
N TYR A 78 -13.92 10.68 -3.62
CA TYR A 78 -13.42 9.33 -3.37
C TYR A 78 -13.56 8.97 -1.90
N LYS A 79 -13.28 7.73 -1.55
CA LYS A 79 -13.32 7.26 -0.17
C LYS A 79 -11.98 6.70 0.27
N ILE A 80 -11.76 6.74 1.58
CA ILE A 80 -10.56 6.22 2.22
C ILE A 80 -10.97 5.04 3.09
N VAL A 81 -10.43 3.88 2.79
CA VAL A 81 -10.56 2.68 3.60
C VAL A 81 -9.30 2.57 4.46
N TYR A 82 -9.46 2.41 5.75
CA TYR A 82 -8.33 2.38 6.67
C TYR A 82 -8.45 1.26 7.70
N ARG A 83 -7.30 0.81 8.17
CA ARG A 83 -7.20 -0.14 9.27
C ARG A 83 -5.95 0.13 10.09
N ARG A 84 -6.10 -0.03 11.40
CA ARG A 84 -4.98 0.03 12.33
C ARG A 84 -4.39 -1.36 12.50
N TYR A 85 -3.07 -1.44 12.44
CA TYR A 85 -2.29 -2.62 12.80
C TYR A 85 -1.11 -2.20 13.67
N ALA A 86 -1.06 -2.66 14.93
CA ALA A 86 -0.08 -2.24 15.93
C ALA A 86 -0.01 -0.71 16.06
N SER A 87 1.14 -0.10 15.77
CA SER A 87 1.35 1.34 15.81
C SER A 87 1.15 2.04 14.45
N LEU A 88 0.78 1.28 13.41
CA LEU A 88 0.61 1.78 12.06
C LEU A 88 -0.86 1.84 11.64
N PHE A 89 -1.20 2.86 10.88
CA PHE A 89 -2.46 2.97 10.18
C PHE A 89 -2.23 2.81 8.67
N PHE A 90 -2.98 1.90 8.07
CA PHE A 90 -2.98 1.64 6.63
C PHE A 90 -4.18 2.35 6.03
N LEU A 91 -3.93 3.35 5.19
CA LEU A 91 -4.95 4.14 4.52
C LEU A 91 -4.88 3.92 3.02
N VAL A 92 -5.99 3.54 2.42
CA VAL A 92 -6.11 3.32 0.97
C VAL A 92 -7.20 4.20 0.42
N GLY A 93 -6.84 5.13 -0.46
CA GLY A 93 -7.79 5.96 -1.19
C GLY A 93 -8.27 5.26 -2.45
N VAL A 94 -9.58 5.16 -2.62
CA VAL A 94 -10.20 4.44 -3.74
C VAL A 94 -11.37 5.24 -4.33
N ASP A 95 -11.76 4.88 -5.55
CA ASP A 95 -12.95 5.44 -6.18
C ASP A 95 -14.22 5.08 -5.39
N ASN A 96 -15.24 5.92 -5.45
CA ASN A 96 -16.46 5.78 -4.64
C ASN A 96 -17.26 4.50 -4.93
N ASP A 97 -17.12 3.92 -6.10
CA ASP A 97 -17.80 2.69 -6.53
C ASP A 97 -17.06 1.41 -6.13
N GLU A 98 -15.88 1.51 -5.51
CA GLU A 98 -15.13 0.35 -5.06
C GLU A 98 -15.73 -0.31 -3.82
N ASN A 99 -15.59 -1.64 -3.74
CA ASN A 99 -16.07 -2.42 -2.62
C ASN A 99 -15.13 -2.30 -1.42
N GLU A 100 -15.60 -1.74 -0.32
CA GLU A 100 -14.82 -1.55 0.90
C GLU A 100 -14.27 -2.85 1.47
N LEU A 101 -15.04 -3.94 1.41
CA LEU A 101 -14.59 -5.26 1.91
C LEU A 101 -13.41 -5.78 1.11
N ALA A 102 -13.43 -5.61 -0.21
CA ALA A 102 -12.31 -6.02 -1.07
C ALA A 102 -11.04 -5.22 -0.74
N ILE A 103 -11.17 -3.94 -0.44
CA ILE A 103 -10.04 -3.10 -0.03
C ILE A 103 -9.55 -3.47 1.38
N LEU A 104 -10.43 -3.78 2.32
CA LEU A 104 -10.03 -4.29 3.64
C LEU A 104 -9.30 -5.62 3.53
N GLU A 105 -9.71 -6.52 2.66
CA GLU A 105 -8.99 -7.76 2.36
C GLU A 105 -7.60 -7.48 1.75
N PHE A 106 -7.51 -6.51 0.85
CA PHE A 106 -6.22 -6.06 0.31
C PHE A 106 -5.29 -5.54 1.41
N ILE A 107 -5.79 -4.69 2.31
CA ILE A 107 -5.01 -4.17 3.45
C ILE A 107 -4.54 -5.34 4.34
N HIS A 108 -5.43 -6.28 4.64
CA HIS A 108 -5.09 -7.46 5.43
C HIS A 108 -3.98 -8.29 4.78
N LEU A 109 -4.08 -8.52 3.48
CA LEU A 109 -3.07 -9.23 2.71
C LEU A 109 -1.73 -8.49 2.69
N LEU A 110 -1.75 -7.17 2.56
CA LEU A 110 -0.56 -6.32 2.62
C LEU A 110 0.12 -6.43 3.99
N VAL A 111 -0.64 -6.32 5.06
CA VAL A 111 -0.15 -6.47 6.45
C VAL A 111 0.47 -7.85 6.65
N GLU A 112 -0.21 -8.91 6.26
CA GLU A 112 0.31 -10.27 6.39
C GLU A 112 1.59 -10.50 5.58
N THR A 113 1.68 -9.91 4.40
CA THR A 113 2.87 -10.02 3.54
C THR A 113 4.06 -9.29 4.15
N LEU A 114 3.84 -8.08 4.66
CA LEU A 114 4.87 -7.33 5.38
C LEU A 114 5.30 -8.05 6.66
N ASP A 115 4.35 -8.60 7.40
CA ASP A 115 4.57 -9.35 8.63
C ASP A 115 5.43 -10.60 8.38
N ARG A 116 5.14 -11.30 7.30
CA ARG A 116 5.91 -12.48 6.90
C ARG A 116 7.34 -12.15 6.49
N HIS A 117 7.54 -10.99 5.86
CA HIS A 117 8.87 -10.55 5.44
C HIS A 117 9.71 -10.02 6.62
N PHE A 118 9.12 -9.16 7.45
CA PHE A 118 9.83 -8.50 8.55
C PHE A 118 9.76 -9.25 9.89
N GLY A 119 8.87 -10.21 10.05
CA GLY A 119 8.61 -10.88 11.32
C GLY A 119 8.02 -9.94 12.37
N ASN A 120 6.70 -9.85 12.46
CA ASN A 120 5.98 -8.87 13.29
C ASN A 120 6.31 -7.42 12.92
N VAL A 121 5.85 -7.00 11.75
CA VAL A 121 6.13 -5.68 11.19
C VAL A 121 5.74 -4.55 12.15
N CYS A 122 6.65 -3.59 12.32
CA CYS A 122 6.43 -2.37 13.07
C CYS A 122 6.88 -1.14 12.28
N GLU A 123 6.62 0.03 12.82
CA GLU A 123 7.02 1.31 12.20
C GLU A 123 8.50 1.36 11.86
N LEU A 124 9.36 0.86 12.75
CA LEU A 124 10.81 0.89 12.57
C LEU A 124 11.26 0.05 11.36
N ASP A 125 10.63 -1.10 11.13
CA ASP A 125 10.93 -1.95 9.97
C ASP A 125 10.67 -1.22 8.65
N ILE A 126 9.55 -0.50 8.56
CA ILE A 126 9.20 0.31 7.39
C ILE A 126 10.20 1.45 7.20
N MET A 127 10.59 2.13 8.27
CA MET A 127 11.55 3.24 8.21
C MET A 127 12.94 2.79 7.76
N LEU A 128 13.42 1.67 8.29
CA LEU A 128 14.76 1.15 7.99
C LEU A 128 14.85 0.44 6.64
N HIS A 129 13.76 -0.12 6.16
CA HIS A 129 13.71 -0.92 4.94
C HIS A 129 12.60 -0.44 3.99
N LEU A 130 12.53 0.87 3.78
CA LEU A 130 11.49 1.51 2.97
C LEU A 130 11.45 0.97 1.53
N GLU A 131 12.61 0.70 0.93
CA GLU A 131 12.71 0.14 -0.43
C GLU A 131 12.03 -1.22 -0.54
N LYS A 132 12.20 -2.08 0.47
CA LYS A 132 11.57 -3.41 0.50
C LYS A 132 10.06 -3.32 0.70
N ALA A 133 9.60 -2.41 1.55
CA ALA A 133 8.18 -2.15 1.75
C ALA A 133 7.52 -1.63 0.47
N HIS A 134 8.14 -0.68 -0.22
CA HIS A 134 7.69 -0.21 -1.54
C HIS A 134 7.67 -1.32 -2.58
N PHE A 135 8.68 -2.16 -2.59
CA PHE A 135 8.76 -3.29 -3.53
C PHE A 135 7.62 -4.30 -3.32
N ILE A 136 7.33 -4.63 -2.07
CA ILE A 136 6.19 -5.50 -1.72
C ILE A 136 4.88 -4.91 -2.23
N LEU A 137 4.67 -3.62 -1.98
CA LEU A 137 3.48 -2.92 -2.44
C LEU A 137 3.38 -2.90 -3.97
N GLU A 138 4.47 -2.64 -4.67
CA GLU A 138 4.52 -2.65 -6.14
C GLU A 138 4.23 -4.03 -6.74
N GLU A 139 4.68 -5.11 -6.08
CA GLU A 139 4.36 -6.48 -6.49
C GLU A 139 2.86 -6.81 -6.36
N MET A 140 2.18 -6.21 -5.41
CA MET A 140 0.75 -6.39 -5.17
C MET A 140 -0.10 -5.49 -6.06
N VAL A 141 0.33 -4.25 -6.27
CA VAL A 141 -0.45 -3.21 -6.96
C VAL A 141 0.35 -2.63 -8.13
N MET A 142 -0.31 -2.49 -9.26
CA MET A 142 0.25 -1.83 -10.43
C MET A 142 -0.75 -0.84 -10.99
N ASN A 143 -0.38 0.46 -11.05
CA ASN A 143 -1.22 1.53 -11.58
C ASN A 143 -2.65 1.53 -11.00
N GLY A 144 -2.79 1.28 -9.70
CA GLY A 144 -4.07 1.22 -9.02
C GLY A 144 -4.85 -0.09 -9.21
N CYS A 145 -4.23 -1.13 -9.77
CA CYS A 145 -4.83 -2.44 -9.96
C CYS A 145 -4.15 -3.47 -9.07
N ILE A 146 -4.92 -4.28 -8.35
CA ILE A 146 -4.38 -5.41 -7.60
C ILE A 146 -4.05 -6.54 -8.59
N VAL A 147 -2.77 -6.89 -8.72
CA VAL A 147 -2.28 -7.84 -9.71
C VAL A 147 -1.74 -9.13 -9.12
N GLU A 148 -1.47 -9.17 -7.84
CA GLU A 148 -0.94 -10.35 -7.15
C GLU A 148 -1.48 -10.43 -5.72
N THR A 149 -2.02 -11.57 -5.36
CA THR A 149 -2.57 -11.87 -4.03
C THR A 149 -1.88 -13.04 -3.34
N ASN A 150 -0.96 -13.73 -4.00
CA ASN A 150 -0.21 -14.82 -3.41
C ASN A 150 1.05 -14.29 -2.70
N LYS A 151 1.09 -14.39 -1.37
CA LYS A 151 2.21 -13.91 -0.54
C LYS A 151 3.57 -14.50 -0.95
N SER A 152 3.62 -15.77 -1.28
CA SER A 152 4.85 -16.44 -1.70
C SER A 152 5.37 -15.89 -3.03
N SER A 153 4.47 -15.61 -3.98
CA SER A 153 4.82 -14.99 -5.26
C SER A 153 5.28 -13.54 -5.11
N ILE A 154 4.71 -12.81 -4.17
CA ILE A 154 5.11 -11.44 -3.85
C ILE A 154 6.51 -11.42 -3.25
N LEU A 155 6.80 -12.32 -2.31
CA LEU A 155 8.05 -12.34 -1.55
C LEU A 155 9.21 -13.03 -2.29
N ALA A 156 8.95 -13.88 -3.26
CA ALA A 156 10.00 -14.60 -3.98
C ALA A 156 11.09 -13.68 -4.60
N PRO A 157 10.76 -12.57 -5.29
CA PRO A 157 11.78 -11.66 -5.81
C PRO A 157 12.61 -11.00 -4.72
N ILE A 158 12.01 -10.68 -3.58
CA ILE A 158 12.67 -10.03 -2.44
C ILE A 158 13.68 -10.99 -1.81
N GLN A 159 13.30 -12.24 -1.62
CA GLN A 159 14.17 -13.29 -1.09
C GLN A 159 15.38 -13.54 -2.00
N LEU A 160 15.20 -13.45 -3.32
CA LEU A 160 16.30 -13.53 -4.28
C LEU A 160 17.24 -12.34 -4.18
N MET A 161 16.73 -11.14 -3.97
CA MET A 161 17.53 -9.92 -3.76
C MET A 161 18.35 -10.03 -2.47
N ASP A 162 17.78 -10.54 -1.40
CA ASP A 162 18.47 -10.72 -0.11
C ASP A 162 19.61 -11.77 -0.21
N LYS A 163 19.44 -12.80 -1.02
CA LYS A 163 20.47 -13.80 -1.27
C LYS A 163 21.61 -13.31 -2.17
N ALA A 164 21.35 -12.32 -3.02
CA ALA A 164 22.32 -11.75 -3.94
C ALA A 164 23.18 -10.62 -3.30
N SER A 165 22.80 -10.14 -2.15
CA SER A 165 23.55 -9.16 -1.35
C SER A 165 24.34 -9.87 -0.25
#